data_eae364a7b78beed479fcb3c5a8357e26
#
_entry.id   eae364a7b78beed479fcb3c5a8357e26
#
_cell.length_a   1.000
_cell.length_b   1.000
_cell.length_c   1.000
_cell.angle_alpha   90.00
_cell.angle_beta   90.00
_cell.angle_gamma   90.00
#
_symmetry.space_group_name_H-M   'P 1'
#
loop_
_entity.id
_entity.type
_entity.pdbx_description
1 polymer ?
#
loop_
_entity_poly.entity_id
_entity_poly.type
_entity_poly.pdbx_seq_one_letter_code
_entity_poly.pdbx_strand_id
1 'polypeptide(L)'
;MTLAQLRPADRIATVNGLRIHYLDWGTAGRQPLILLHGIARLARTFDHLAPHFCGDYHVIAVDMRGHGDSDWDPRAEYRVEDYTRDVEGLIEQLGLRDIVLWGNSTGGRVAQVLAGSRPELVAAVIVEDVGPERPPAISDRRAKRMAEEEKGWASTDDLLAQVKTTYPRTPEPLLRAFVAHGSRPRADGRVLWRRDPAINKGFVPTEIWRFVRAIKAPIIFILGGASTIVPPETQEELKRVLPQVQMVTMPGLGHYPSEERPEEFLAIVDRFLAQARAAK
;
A
#
# COMPACT_ATOMS: atom_id res chain seq x y z
N MET A 1 0.33 -12.66 25.58
CA MET A 1 0.01 -11.33 25.02
C MET A 1 -1.22 -11.47 24.14
N THR A 2 -2.25 -10.70 24.37
CA THR A 2 -3.39 -10.66 23.45
C THR A 2 -2.99 -9.93 22.17
N LEU A 3 -3.57 -10.26 21.02
CA LEU A 3 -3.27 -9.61 19.73
C LEU A 3 -3.38 -8.07 19.81
N ALA A 4 -4.30 -7.56 20.62
CA ALA A 4 -4.49 -6.11 20.85
C ALA A 4 -3.30 -5.40 21.56
N GLN A 5 -2.36 -6.16 22.12
CA GLN A 5 -1.17 -5.63 22.84
C GLN A 5 0.10 -5.66 21.97
N LEU A 6 0.04 -6.25 20.76
CA LEU A 6 1.18 -6.23 19.86
C LEU A 6 1.48 -4.80 19.40
N ARG A 7 2.75 -4.46 19.43
CA ARG A 7 3.28 -3.21 18.87
C ARG A 7 4.44 -3.55 17.96
N PRO A 8 4.53 -2.94 16.80
CA PRO A 8 5.67 -3.15 15.92
C PRO A 8 6.91 -2.46 16.46
N ALA A 9 8.07 -2.98 16.10
CA ALA A 9 9.33 -2.28 16.26
C ALA A 9 9.56 -1.38 15.04
N ASP A 10 9.89 -0.11 15.28
CA ASP A 10 10.35 0.80 14.24
C ASP A 10 11.78 0.39 13.81
N ARG A 11 11.98 0.16 12.53
CA ARG A 11 13.23 -0.29 11.93
C ARG A 11 13.60 0.58 10.74
N ILE A 12 14.89 0.63 10.44
CA ILE A 12 15.44 1.35 9.28
C ILE A 12 16.40 0.42 8.55
N ALA A 13 16.23 0.34 7.23
CA ALA A 13 17.20 -0.27 6.31
C ALA A 13 17.74 0.81 5.37
N THR A 14 19.00 0.71 4.98
CA THR A 14 19.56 1.61 3.95
C THR A 14 19.63 0.86 2.64
N VAL A 15 18.77 1.24 1.70
CA VAL A 15 18.69 0.63 0.37
C VAL A 15 18.71 1.72 -0.70
N ASN A 16 19.43 1.50 -1.79
CA ASN A 16 19.58 2.44 -2.91
C ASN A 16 20.00 3.87 -2.48
N GLY A 17 20.74 3.98 -1.37
CA GLY A 17 21.19 5.26 -0.82
C GLY A 17 20.17 6.02 0.01
N LEU A 18 18.98 5.43 0.26
CA LEU A 18 17.91 6.01 1.10
C LEU A 18 17.73 5.18 2.36
N ARG A 19 17.40 5.84 3.46
CA ARG A 19 16.91 5.19 4.67
C ARG A 19 15.43 4.89 4.49
N ILE A 20 15.09 3.61 4.47
CA ILE A 20 13.72 3.12 4.35
C ILE A 20 13.27 2.64 5.72
N HIS A 21 12.26 3.30 6.26
CA HIS A 21 11.63 2.93 7.51
C HIS A 21 10.61 1.81 7.27
N TYR A 22 10.52 0.88 8.20
CA TYR A 22 9.49 -0.14 8.22
C TYR A 22 9.10 -0.52 9.64
N LEU A 23 7.88 -0.97 9.79
CA LEU A 23 7.33 -1.52 11.01
C LEU A 23 7.49 -3.03 10.99
N ASP A 24 8.28 -3.56 11.91
CA ASP A 24 8.47 -5.00 12.11
C ASP A 24 7.57 -5.46 13.25
N TRP A 25 6.55 -6.25 12.91
CA TRP A 25 5.59 -6.79 13.86
C TRP A 25 6.08 -8.09 14.53
N GLY A 26 7.34 -8.48 14.30
CA GLY A 26 7.96 -9.65 14.88
C GLY A 26 7.62 -10.95 14.15
N THR A 27 7.82 -12.07 14.87
CA THR A 27 7.66 -13.44 14.34
C THR A 27 8.65 -13.80 13.20
N ALA A 28 9.88 -13.27 13.28
CA ALA A 28 10.96 -13.63 12.38
C ALA A 28 11.11 -15.15 12.27
N GLY A 29 11.37 -15.66 11.05
CA GLY A 29 11.41 -17.09 10.73
C GLY A 29 10.10 -17.69 10.22
N ARG A 30 8.96 -16.95 10.30
CA ARG A 30 7.73 -17.28 9.59
C ARG A 30 7.75 -16.71 8.17
N GLN A 31 6.80 -17.17 7.34
CA GLN A 31 6.64 -16.64 5.98
C GLN A 31 6.43 -15.12 6.00
N PRO A 32 7.22 -14.34 5.25
CA PRO A 32 7.08 -12.88 5.24
C PRO A 32 5.76 -12.44 4.59
N LEU A 33 5.09 -11.47 5.24
CA LEU A 33 3.97 -10.70 4.67
C LEU A 33 4.40 -9.23 4.63
N ILE A 34 4.63 -8.70 3.43
CA ILE A 34 5.02 -7.29 3.23
C ILE A 34 3.80 -6.47 2.84
N LEU A 35 3.55 -5.42 3.61
CA LEU A 35 2.43 -4.49 3.44
C LEU A 35 2.93 -3.17 2.83
N LEU A 36 2.35 -2.78 1.70
CA LEU A 36 2.74 -1.62 0.90
C LEU A 36 1.58 -0.64 0.75
N HIS A 37 1.71 0.55 1.31
CA HIS A 37 0.66 1.55 1.36
C HIS A 37 0.44 2.29 0.02
N GLY A 38 -0.70 2.97 -0.10
CA GLY A 38 -0.99 3.88 -1.22
C GLY A 38 -0.26 5.22 -1.10
N ILE A 39 -0.22 5.99 -2.19
CA ILE A 39 0.51 7.27 -2.30
C ILE A 39 0.13 8.33 -1.25
N ALA A 40 -1.00 8.17 -0.57
CA ALA A 40 -1.48 9.09 0.45
C ALA A 40 -1.50 8.47 1.85
N ARG A 41 -0.83 7.34 2.03
CA ARG A 41 -0.82 6.57 3.27
C ARG A 41 0.62 6.39 3.76
N LEU A 42 0.81 5.62 4.80
CA LEU A 42 2.08 5.26 5.44
C LEU A 42 1.96 3.87 6.09
N ALA A 43 3.07 3.31 6.55
CA ALA A 43 3.10 1.97 7.17
C ALA A 43 2.09 1.81 8.32
N ARG A 44 1.91 2.85 9.14
CA ARG A 44 0.96 2.86 10.26
C ARG A 44 -0.51 2.70 9.85
N THR A 45 -0.86 2.89 8.58
CA THR A 45 -2.23 2.60 8.13
C THR A 45 -2.60 1.14 8.22
N PHE A 46 -1.63 0.24 8.34
CA PHE A 46 -1.86 -1.19 8.54
C PHE A 46 -1.95 -1.60 10.02
N ASP A 47 -1.78 -0.69 10.99
CA ASP A 47 -1.74 -1.01 12.42
C ASP A 47 -3.01 -1.74 12.91
N HIS A 48 -4.15 -1.52 12.28
CA HIS A 48 -5.42 -2.16 12.62
C HIS A 48 -5.58 -3.58 12.02
N LEU A 49 -4.76 -3.95 11.04
CA LEU A 49 -4.83 -5.24 10.34
C LEU A 49 -3.62 -6.13 10.64
N ALA A 50 -2.43 -5.56 10.76
CA ALA A 50 -1.18 -6.31 10.93
C ALA A 50 -1.20 -7.32 12.09
N PRO A 51 -1.76 -7.00 13.27
CA PRO A 51 -1.85 -7.96 14.38
C PRO A 51 -2.58 -9.27 14.05
N HIS A 52 -3.56 -9.23 13.13
CA HIS A 52 -4.31 -10.40 12.70
C HIS A 52 -3.38 -11.48 12.10
N PHE A 53 -2.35 -11.06 11.38
CA PHE A 53 -1.45 -11.96 10.66
C PHE A 53 -0.23 -12.41 11.46
N CYS A 54 0.09 -11.76 12.59
CA CYS A 54 1.30 -12.05 13.37
C CYS A 54 1.36 -13.47 13.94
N GLY A 55 0.23 -14.18 14.02
CA GLY A 55 0.17 -15.60 14.39
C GLY A 55 0.81 -16.53 13.35
N ASP A 56 0.74 -16.18 12.08
CA ASP A 56 1.12 -17.05 10.95
C ASP A 56 2.24 -16.49 10.08
N TYR A 57 2.48 -15.19 10.11
CA TYR A 57 3.42 -14.48 9.25
C TYR A 57 4.40 -13.61 10.02
N HIS A 58 5.57 -13.38 9.42
CA HIS A 58 6.44 -12.26 9.77
C HIS A 58 5.94 -11.02 9.03
N VAL A 59 5.21 -10.14 9.72
CA VAL A 59 4.55 -8.98 9.11
C VAL A 59 5.48 -7.77 9.11
N ILE A 60 5.67 -7.19 7.94
CA ILE A 60 6.52 -6.01 7.70
C ILE A 60 5.71 -4.97 6.93
N ALA A 61 5.42 -3.82 7.52
CA ALA A 61 4.77 -2.71 6.84
C ALA A 61 5.80 -1.61 6.51
N VAL A 62 5.91 -1.24 5.23
CA VAL A 62 6.98 -0.35 4.74
C VAL A 62 6.45 1.07 4.56
N ASP A 63 7.16 2.06 5.10
CA ASP A 63 7.04 3.43 4.62
C ASP A 63 7.82 3.55 3.30
N MET A 64 7.13 3.60 2.19
CA MET A 64 7.80 3.74 0.89
C MET A 64 8.52 5.10 0.81
N ARG A 65 9.63 5.19 0.02
CA ARG A 65 10.38 6.45 -0.16
C ARG A 65 9.47 7.67 -0.23
N GLY A 66 9.85 8.76 0.37
CA GLY A 66 9.09 10.01 0.36
C GLY A 66 7.88 10.02 1.30
N HIS A 67 7.63 8.96 2.09
CA HIS A 67 6.49 8.87 3.01
C HIS A 67 6.95 8.52 4.43
N GLY A 68 6.15 8.92 5.41
CA GLY A 68 6.33 8.56 6.82
C GLY A 68 7.70 8.93 7.36
N ASP A 69 8.42 7.95 7.87
CA ASP A 69 9.78 8.09 8.42
C ASP A 69 10.89 7.67 7.45
N SER A 70 10.54 7.32 6.20
CA SER A 70 11.51 7.07 5.12
C SER A 70 12.05 8.37 4.53
N ASP A 71 13.28 8.30 4.03
CA ASP A 71 13.93 9.43 3.37
C ASP A 71 13.15 9.90 2.13
N TRP A 72 13.27 11.16 1.84
CA TRP A 72 12.84 11.79 0.60
C TRP A 72 13.95 11.65 -0.45
N ASP A 73 13.60 11.30 -1.68
CA ASP A 73 14.60 11.17 -2.73
C ASP A 73 15.08 12.56 -3.20
N PRO A 74 16.36 12.90 -3.05
CA PRO A 74 16.88 14.20 -3.45
C PRO A 74 16.76 14.47 -4.96
N ARG A 75 16.57 13.41 -5.77
CA ARG A 75 16.36 13.51 -7.22
C ARG A 75 14.88 13.54 -7.60
N ALA A 76 13.99 13.44 -6.60
CA ALA A 76 12.54 13.36 -6.78
C ALA A 76 12.09 12.21 -7.72
N GLU A 77 12.76 11.06 -7.62
CA GLU A 77 12.43 9.84 -8.37
C GLU A 77 11.35 9.05 -7.63
N TYR A 78 10.10 9.15 -8.09
CA TYR A 78 8.91 8.56 -7.47
C TYR A 78 8.06 7.77 -8.47
N ARG A 79 8.69 7.08 -9.41
CA ARG A 79 8.02 6.16 -10.33
C ARG A 79 7.76 4.82 -9.63
N VAL A 80 6.87 4.01 -10.17
CA VAL A 80 6.60 2.70 -9.59
C VAL A 80 7.83 1.80 -9.54
N GLU A 81 8.71 1.91 -10.54
CA GLU A 81 9.97 1.17 -10.60
C GLU A 81 10.94 1.60 -9.49
N ASP A 82 10.93 2.88 -9.08
CA ASP A 82 11.78 3.40 -8.00
C ASP A 82 11.34 2.83 -6.65
N TYR A 83 10.04 2.85 -6.38
CA TYR A 83 9.46 2.19 -5.20
C TYR A 83 9.74 0.69 -5.20
N THR A 84 9.62 0.03 -6.36
CA THR A 84 9.87 -1.41 -6.48
C THR A 84 11.31 -1.76 -6.15
N ARG A 85 12.29 -0.98 -6.66
CA ARG A 85 13.72 -1.19 -6.35
C ARG A 85 14.03 -1.07 -4.86
N ASP A 86 13.35 -0.17 -4.13
CA ASP A 86 13.54 -0.06 -2.69
C ASP A 86 12.98 -1.26 -1.93
N VAL A 87 11.79 -1.70 -2.30
CA VAL A 87 11.18 -2.89 -1.69
C VAL A 87 12.01 -4.13 -1.99
N GLU A 88 12.51 -4.27 -3.21
CA GLU A 88 13.43 -5.35 -3.61
C GLU A 88 14.72 -5.32 -2.78
N GLY A 89 15.35 -4.15 -2.67
CA GLY A 89 16.57 -3.99 -1.86
C GLY A 89 16.34 -4.27 -0.38
N LEU A 90 15.16 -3.91 0.17
CA LEU A 90 14.78 -4.26 1.53
C LEU A 90 14.64 -5.78 1.70
N ILE A 91 13.97 -6.44 0.75
CA ILE A 91 13.81 -7.90 0.72
C ILE A 91 15.18 -8.60 0.71
N GLU A 92 16.07 -8.14 -0.13
CA GLU A 92 17.44 -8.70 -0.24
C GLU A 92 18.25 -8.49 1.04
N GLN A 93 18.23 -7.29 1.60
CA GLN A 93 18.95 -6.97 2.83
C GLN A 93 18.43 -7.77 4.04
N LEU A 94 17.12 -8.02 4.11
CA LEU A 94 16.53 -8.84 5.17
C LEU A 94 16.59 -10.35 4.88
N GLY A 95 17.08 -10.76 3.73
CA GLY A 95 17.19 -12.18 3.32
C GLY A 95 15.85 -12.88 3.15
N LEU A 96 14.78 -12.14 2.83
CA LEU A 96 13.41 -12.66 2.75
C LEU A 96 13.20 -13.47 1.47
N ARG A 97 12.41 -14.55 1.56
CA ARG A 97 12.00 -15.41 0.46
C ARG A 97 10.58 -15.89 0.69
N ASP A 98 9.95 -16.43 -0.35
CA ASP A 98 8.59 -16.99 -0.28
C ASP A 98 7.57 -15.97 0.24
N ILE A 99 7.60 -14.76 -0.29
CA ILE A 99 6.97 -13.56 0.26
C ILE A 99 5.52 -13.46 -0.18
N VAL A 100 4.63 -13.17 0.75
CA VAL A 100 3.30 -12.64 0.45
C VAL A 100 3.40 -11.12 0.35
N LEU A 101 2.95 -10.57 -0.77
CA LEU A 101 2.87 -9.12 -1.00
C LEU A 101 1.42 -8.66 -0.90
N TRP A 102 1.17 -7.66 -0.08
CA TRP A 102 -0.12 -6.96 -0.09
C TRP A 102 0.13 -5.47 -0.31
N GLY A 103 -0.50 -4.93 -1.34
CA GLY A 103 -0.40 -3.51 -1.66
C GLY A 103 -1.74 -2.86 -1.97
N ASN A 104 -1.95 -1.67 -1.38
CA ASN A 104 -3.05 -0.78 -1.73
C ASN A 104 -2.58 0.25 -2.76
N SER A 105 -3.38 0.54 -3.78
CA SER A 105 -3.13 1.64 -4.72
C SER A 105 -1.71 1.58 -5.31
N THR A 106 -0.86 2.59 -5.08
CA THR A 106 0.54 2.60 -5.54
C THR A 106 1.32 1.39 -5.01
N GLY A 107 1.13 1.01 -3.74
CA GLY A 107 1.72 -0.21 -3.18
C GLY A 107 1.28 -1.48 -3.92
N GLY A 108 0.02 -1.54 -4.36
CA GLY A 108 -0.48 -2.65 -5.18
C GLY A 108 0.17 -2.71 -6.56
N ARG A 109 0.53 -1.57 -7.16
CA ARG A 109 1.31 -1.55 -8.41
C ARG A 109 2.76 -2.00 -8.18
N VAL A 110 3.37 -1.58 -7.06
CA VAL A 110 4.71 -2.08 -6.65
C VAL A 110 4.69 -3.60 -6.47
N ALA A 111 3.67 -4.13 -5.79
CA ALA A 111 3.50 -5.58 -5.61
C ALA A 111 3.37 -6.32 -6.95
N GLN A 112 2.59 -5.78 -7.90
CA GLN A 112 2.46 -6.35 -9.25
C GLN A 112 3.78 -6.32 -10.03
N VAL A 113 4.52 -5.19 -9.99
CA VAL A 113 5.82 -5.08 -10.67
C VAL A 113 6.82 -6.06 -10.08
N LEU A 114 6.92 -6.13 -8.75
CA LEU A 114 7.85 -7.04 -8.08
C LEU A 114 7.51 -8.51 -8.38
N ALA A 115 6.23 -8.89 -8.30
CA ALA A 115 5.81 -10.26 -8.60
C ALA A 115 6.07 -10.68 -10.05
N GLY A 116 6.01 -9.74 -10.99
CA GLY A 116 6.33 -10.01 -12.39
C GLY A 116 7.81 -9.98 -12.72
N SER A 117 8.60 -9.15 -12.05
CA SER A 117 10.05 -9.05 -12.27
C SER A 117 10.88 -10.09 -11.49
N ARG A 118 10.39 -10.50 -10.31
CA ARG A 118 11.07 -11.44 -9.41
C ARG A 118 10.12 -12.57 -8.94
N PRO A 119 9.56 -13.34 -9.89
CA PRO A 119 8.56 -14.36 -9.57
C PRO A 119 9.07 -15.44 -8.59
N GLU A 120 10.38 -15.64 -8.51
CA GLU A 120 11.01 -16.59 -7.60
C GLU A 120 10.97 -16.16 -6.13
N LEU A 121 10.72 -14.90 -5.85
CA LEU A 121 10.64 -14.37 -4.49
C LEU A 121 9.22 -14.39 -3.92
N VAL A 122 8.19 -14.40 -4.79
CA VAL A 122 6.82 -14.09 -4.43
C VAL A 122 5.94 -15.33 -4.38
N ALA A 123 5.36 -15.58 -3.22
CA ALA A 123 4.46 -16.71 -2.95
C ALA A 123 2.99 -16.42 -3.27
N ALA A 124 2.54 -15.19 -3.02
CA ALA A 124 1.18 -14.74 -3.29
C ALA A 124 1.10 -13.21 -3.34
N VAL A 125 0.09 -12.68 -4.03
CA VAL A 125 -0.10 -11.23 -4.19
C VAL A 125 -1.54 -10.83 -3.86
N ILE A 126 -1.69 -9.83 -3.00
CA ILE A 126 -2.96 -9.20 -2.68
C ILE A 126 -2.91 -7.76 -3.19
N VAL A 127 -3.77 -7.43 -4.14
CA VAL A 127 -3.86 -6.11 -4.76
C VAL A 127 -5.17 -5.45 -4.32
N GLU A 128 -5.06 -4.35 -3.61
CA GLU A 128 -6.21 -3.61 -3.13
C GLU A 128 -6.47 -2.38 -4.00
N ASP A 129 -7.59 -2.42 -4.71
CA ASP A 129 -8.25 -1.39 -5.49
C ASP A 129 -7.33 -0.59 -6.42
N VAL A 130 -6.49 -1.29 -7.20
CA VAL A 130 -5.68 -0.69 -8.26
C VAL A 130 -5.45 -1.66 -9.41
N GLY A 131 -5.46 -1.13 -10.63
CA GLY A 131 -5.10 -1.86 -11.84
C GLY A 131 -3.67 -1.58 -12.32
N PRO A 132 -3.27 -2.25 -13.41
CA PRO A 132 -1.98 -2.01 -14.07
C PRO A 132 -1.83 -0.63 -14.68
N GLU A 133 -2.94 0.05 -14.93
CA GLU A 133 -2.97 1.35 -15.59
C GLU A 133 -3.20 2.48 -14.60
N ARG A 134 -2.63 3.62 -14.91
CA ARG A 134 -2.92 4.91 -14.25
C ARG A 134 -3.38 5.89 -15.33
N PRO A 135 -4.69 5.99 -15.59
CA PRO A 135 -5.23 6.90 -16.61
C PRO A 135 -4.91 8.37 -16.31
N PRO A 136 -4.81 9.23 -17.34
CA PRO A 136 -4.55 10.67 -17.19
C PRO A 136 -5.50 11.35 -16.20
N ALA A 137 -6.80 11.09 -16.29
CA ALA A 137 -7.81 11.71 -15.44
C ALA A 137 -7.60 11.43 -13.93
N ILE A 138 -7.08 10.24 -13.58
CA ILE A 138 -6.72 9.90 -12.19
C ILE A 138 -5.47 10.67 -11.78
N SER A 139 -4.45 10.72 -12.65
CA SER A 139 -3.21 11.45 -12.40
C SER A 139 -3.47 12.93 -12.19
N ASP A 140 -4.26 13.57 -13.06
CA ASP A 140 -4.58 15.01 -12.99
C ASP A 140 -5.37 15.36 -11.74
N ARG A 141 -6.40 14.58 -11.40
CA ARG A 141 -7.18 14.78 -10.18
C ARG A 141 -6.32 14.66 -8.93
N ARG A 142 -5.43 13.67 -8.91
CA ARG A 142 -4.51 13.48 -7.78
C ARG A 142 -3.50 14.60 -7.68
N ALA A 143 -2.92 15.04 -8.81
CA ALA A 143 -1.97 16.14 -8.87
C ALA A 143 -2.55 17.45 -8.31
N LYS A 144 -3.77 17.79 -8.74
CA LYS A 144 -4.50 18.98 -8.23
C LYS A 144 -4.71 18.88 -6.71
N ARG A 145 -5.16 17.72 -6.23
CA ARG A 145 -5.38 17.51 -4.80
C ARG A 145 -4.09 17.66 -3.99
N MET A 146 -2.99 17.05 -4.42
CA MET A 146 -1.70 17.16 -3.74
C MET A 146 -1.20 18.60 -3.68
N ALA A 147 -1.35 19.37 -4.75
CA ALA A 147 -0.98 20.78 -4.77
C ALA A 147 -1.79 21.63 -3.76
N GLU A 148 -3.07 21.33 -3.56
CA GLU A 148 -3.87 21.99 -2.51
C GLU A 148 -3.42 21.56 -1.10
N GLU A 149 -3.12 20.29 -0.91
CA GLU A 149 -2.64 19.74 0.36
C GLU A 149 -1.28 20.32 0.78
N GLU A 150 -0.42 20.77 -0.15
CA GLU A 150 0.85 21.44 0.14
C GLU A 150 0.69 22.80 0.84
N LYS A 151 -0.47 23.43 0.73
CA LYS A 151 -0.77 24.67 1.47
C LYS A 151 -0.82 24.42 2.99
N GLY A 152 -1.07 23.18 3.40
CA GLY A 152 -1.21 22.76 4.79
C GLY A 152 -2.50 23.25 5.44
N TRP A 153 -2.71 22.85 6.68
CA TRP A 153 -3.89 23.14 7.50
C TRP A 153 -3.51 23.98 8.71
N ALA A 154 -4.45 24.77 9.23
CA ALA A 154 -4.20 25.58 10.41
C ALA A 154 -4.03 24.73 11.68
N SER A 155 -4.67 23.56 11.72
CA SER A 155 -4.59 22.61 12.85
C SER A 155 -4.74 21.15 12.40
N THR A 156 -4.44 20.23 13.30
CA THR A 156 -4.74 18.79 13.11
C THR A 156 -6.25 18.53 13.04
N ASP A 157 -7.07 19.33 13.69
CA ASP A 157 -8.52 19.20 13.66
C ASP A 157 -9.08 19.62 12.29
N ASP A 158 -8.54 20.69 11.67
CA ASP A 158 -8.89 21.08 10.30
C ASP A 158 -8.50 19.99 9.30
N LEU A 159 -7.30 19.41 9.48
CA LEU A 159 -6.86 18.28 8.68
C LEU A 159 -7.78 17.07 8.84
N LEU A 160 -8.16 16.75 10.08
CA LEU A 160 -9.08 15.65 10.36
C LEU A 160 -10.45 15.89 9.72
N ALA A 161 -10.98 17.11 9.80
CA ALA A 161 -12.24 17.48 9.14
C ALA A 161 -12.17 17.26 7.62
N GLN A 162 -11.05 17.68 6.99
CA GLN A 162 -10.82 17.46 5.57
C GLN A 162 -10.73 15.96 5.22
N VAL A 163 -10.04 15.19 6.06
CA VAL A 163 -9.86 13.73 5.86
C VAL A 163 -11.20 13.00 5.99
N LYS A 164 -12.04 13.37 6.95
CA LYS A 164 -13.41 12.81 7.09
C LYS A 164 -14.28 13.09 5.86
N THR A 165 -14.18 14.27 5.27
CA THR A 165 -14.87 14.60 4.02
C THR A 165 -14.34 13.78 2.84
N THR A 166 -13.03 13.56 2.80
CA THR A 166 -12.37 12.84 1.71
C THR A 166 -12.62 11.33 1.75
N TYR A 167 -12.68 10.74 2.95
CA TYR A 167 -12.82 9.31 3.21
C TYR A 167 -14.03 9.02 4.11
N PRO A 168 -15.25 9.34 3.65
CA PRO A 168 -16.45 9.32 4.50
C PRO A 168 -16.87 7.92 4.96
N ARG A 169 -16.28 6.86 4.38
CA ARG A 169 -16.57 5.46 4.72
C ARG A 169 -15.58 4.86 5.71
N THR A 170 -14.38 5.47 5.84
CA THR A 170 -13.36 5.01 6.79
C THR A 170 -13.77 5.38 8.21
N PRO A 171 -13.77 4.45 9.17
CA PRO A 171 -14.09 4.74 10.57
C PRO A 171 -13.24 5.86 11.16
N GLU A 172 -13.85 6.76 11.92
CA GLU A 172 -13.17 7.93 12.50
C GLU A 172 -11.93 7.58 13.34
N PRO A 173 -11.90 6.52 14.15
CA PRO A 173 -10.68 6.15 14.87
C PRO A 173 -9.48 5.90 13.94
N LEU A 174 -9.68 5.28 12.79
CA LEU A 174 -8.60 5.07 11.79
C LEU A 174 -8.17 6.38 11.15
N LEU A 175 -9.11 7.30 10.86
CA LEU A 175 -8.78 8.62 10.33
C LEU A 175 -7.99 9.46 11.34
N ARG A 176 -8.35 9.40 12.63
CA ARG A 176 -7.57 10.06 13.71
C ARG A 176 -6.16 9.49 13.80
N ALA A 177 -6.01 8.18 13.79
CA ALA A 177 -4.70 7.53 13.79
C ALA A 177 -3.88 7.92 12.55
N PHE A 178 -4.51 7.94 11.38
CA PHE A 178 -3.87 8.37 10.14
C PHE A 178 -3.38 9.84 10.21
N VAL A 179 -4.19 10.77 10.73
CA VAL A 179 -3.78 12.16 10.91
C VAL A 179 -2.64 12.26 11.93
N ALA A 180 -2.75 11.57 13.07
CA ALA A 180 -1.75 11.61 14.14
C ALA A 180 -0.37 11.14 13.68
N HIS A 181 -0.31 10.04 12.92
CA HIS A 181 0.95 9.47 12.43
C HIS A 181 1.42 10.09 11.11
N GLY A 182 0.49 10.49 10.27
CA GLY A 182 0.76 10.95 8.90
C GLY A 182 1.02 12.43 8.75
N SER A 183 0.86 13.24 9.82
CA SER A 183 1.07 14.68 9.76
C SER A 183 2.24 15.16 10.60
N ARG A 184 2.72 16.37 10.32
CA ARG A 184 3.78 17.03 11.07
C ARG A 184 3.55 18.55 11.10
N PRO A 185 4.01 19.25 12.16
CA PRO A 185 4.01 20.70 12.16
C PRO A 185 5.01 21.26 11.13
N ARG A 186 4.69 22.42 10.59
CA ARG A 186 5.58 23.25 9.78
C ARG A 186 6.03 24.47 10.62
N ALA A 187 7.15 25.09 10.25
CA ALA A 187 7.74 26.21 10.99
C ALA A 187 6.81 27.46 11.10
N ASP A 188 5.87 27.62 10.19
CA ASP A 188 4.85 28.68 10.19
C ASP A 188 3.61 28.35 11.05
N GLY A 189 3.65 27.25 11.81
CA GLY A 189 2.57 26.77 12.67
C GLY A 189 1.49 25.94 11.96
N ARG A 190 1.57 25.80 10.64
CA ARG A 190 0.63 24.94 9.91
C ARG A 190 0.97 23.45 10.05
N VAL A 191 0.02 22.60 9.74
CA VAL A 191 0.18 21.14 9.70
C VAL A 191 0.30 20.67 8.25
N LEU A 192 1.25 19.79 7.97
CA LEU A 192 1.45 19.16 6.67
C LEU A 192 1.41 17.64 6.79
N TRP A 193 1.19 16.97 5.67
CA TRP A 193 1.47 15.54 5.58
C TRP A 193 2.97 15.24 5.69
N ARG A 194 3.30 14.09 6.29
CA ARG A 194 4.65 13.53 6.34
C ARG A 194 4.97 12.80 5.04
N ARG A 195 4.96 13.53 3.94
CA ARG A 195 5.35 13.04 2.63
C ARG A 195 6.01 14.14 1.82
N ASP A 196 6.86 13.75 0.86
CA ASP A 196 7.53 14.67 -0.04
C ASP A 196 6.55 15.27 -1.06
N PRO A 197 6.42 16.60 -1.15
CA PRO A 197 5.64 17.24 -2.21
C PRO A 197 6.08 16.87 -3.63
N ALA A 198 7.36 16.55 -3.81
CA ALA A 198 7.90 16.15 -5.11
C ALA A 198 7.33 14.84 -5.67
N ILE A 199 6.68 14.02 -4.83
CA ILE A 199 5.95 12.82 -5.25
C ILE A 199 4.92 13.16 -6.35
N ASN A 200 4.34 14.34 -6.30
CA ASN A 200 3.38 14.80 -7.30
C ASN A 200 3.96 14.79 -8.73
N LYS A 201 5.26 15.10 -8.89
CA LYS A 201 5.94 15.10 -10.19
C LYS A 201 6.07 13.70 -10.78
N GLY A 202 6.17 12.66 -9.94
CA GLY A 202 6.23 11.24 -10.34
C GLY A 202 4.85 10.60 -10.54
N PHE A 203 3.77 11.31 -10.22
CA PHE A 203 2.41 10.79 -10.34
C PHE A 203 1.84 11.06 -11.75
N VAL A 204 2.45 10.43 -12.75
CA VAL A 204 2.11 10.58 -14.17
C VAL A 204 1.34 9.36 -14.70
N PRO A 205 0.63 9.48 -15.84
CA PRO A 205 0.04 8.33 -16.52
C PRO A 205 1.10 7.26 -16.80
N THR A 206 0.82 6.03 -16.40
CA THR A 206 1.74 4.89 -16.58
C THR A 206 0.96 3.60 -16.72
N GLU A 207 1.59 2.59 -17.32
CA GLU A 207 1.09 1.23 -17.36
C GLU A 207 2.18 0.22 -16.97
N ILE A 208 1.80 -0.92 -16.41
CA ILE A 208 2.72 -1.97 -15.98
C ILE A 208 2.31 -3.36 -16.51
N TRP A 209 1.55 -3.42 -17.59
CA TRP A 209 1.03 -4.67 -18.18
C TRP A 209 2.11 -5.71 -18.49
N ARG A 210 3.32 -5.26 -18.88
CA ARG A 210 4.46 -6.16 -19.16
C ARG A 210 4.83 -7.01 -17.95
N PHE A 211 4.77 -6.44 -16.73
CA PHE A 211 5.05 -7.15 -15.48
C PHE A 211 3.88 -8.03 -15.08
N VAL A 212 2.65 -7.51 -15.21
CA VAL A 212 1.44 -8.26 -14.84
C VAL A 212 1.35 -9.58 -15.61
N ARG A 213 1.62 -9.57 -16.91
CA ARG A 213 1.64 -10.80 -17.75
C ARG A 213 2.69 -11.82 -17.33
N ALA A 214 3.71 -11.41 -16.58
CA ALA A 214 4.78 -12.29 -16.09
C ALA A 214 4.53 -12.85 -14.68
N ILE A 215 3.46 -12.43 -13.98
CA ILE A 215 3.14 -12.91 -12.64
C ILE A 215 2.76 -14.39 -12.68
N LYS A 216 3.47 -15.19 -11.90
CA LYS A 216 3.23 -16.64 -11.76
C LYS A 216 2.51 -17.00 -10.46
N ALA A 217 2.73 -16.19 -9.41
CA ALA A 217 2.14 -16.42 -8.10
C ALA A 217 0.60 -16.32 -8.13
N PRO A 218 -0.11 -17.03 -7.23
CA PRO A 218 -1.50 -16.75 -6.95
C PRO A 218 -1.70 -15.26 -6.65
N ILE A 219 -2.74 -14.67 -7.25
CA ILE A 219 -3.02 -13.24 -7.12
C ILE A 219 -4.52 -12.98 -6.96
N ILE A 220 -4.85 -12.10 -6.02
CA ILE A 220 -6.22 -11.62 -5.81
C ILE A 220 -6.28 -10.10 -5.96
N PHE A 221 -7.30 -9.62 -6.67
CA PHE A 221 -7.69 -8.21 -6.66
C PHE A 221 -8.94 -8.04 -5.80
N ILE A 222 -8.88 -7.18 -4.79
CA ILE A 222 -10.01 -6.82 -3.92
C ILE A 222 -10.36 -5.37 -4.23
N LEU A 223 -11.54 -5.16 -4.84
CA LEU A 223 -11.97 -3.89 -5.39
C LEU A 223 -13.11 -3.31 -4.58
N GLY A 224 -13.14 -1.98 -4.44
CA GLY A 224 -14.29 -1.27 -3.90
C GLY A 224 -15.37 -1.09 -4.98
N GLY A 225 -16.60 -1.53 -4.70
CA GLY A 225 -17.71 -1.46 -5.65
C GLY A 225 -18.17 -0.04 -6.01
N ALA A 226 -17.81 0.96 -5.20
CA ALA A 226 -18.02 2.38 -5.50
C ALA A 226 -16.75 3.07 -6.01
N SER A 227 -15.63 2.34 -6.16
CA SER A 227 -14.39 2.84 -6.72
C SER A 227 -14.44 2.83 -8.26
N THR A 228 -13.79 3.80 -8.87
CA THR A 228 -13.64 3.91 -10.34
C THR A 228 -12.18 3.72 -10.77
N ILE A 229 -11.33 3.22 -9.88
CA ILE A 229 -9.88 3.11 -10.13
C ILE A 229 -9.56 1.97 -11.10
N VAL A 230 -10.34 0.88 -11.03
CA VAL A 230 -10.18 -0.29 -11.91
C VAL A 230 -11.45 -0.45 -12.74
N PRO A 231 -11.52 0.14 -13.93
CA PRO A 231 -12.71 0.08 -14.76
C PRO A 231 -12.97 -1.34 -15.30
N PRO A 232 -14.21 -1.66 -15.72
CA PRO A 232 -14.58 -3.01 -16.16
C PRO A 232 -13.69 -3.59 -17.26
N GLU A 233 -13.28 -2.78 -18.21
CA GLU A 233 -12.38 -3.19 -19.31
C GLU A 233 -11.01 -3.65 -18.79
N THR A 234 -10.46 -2.98 -17.77
CA THR A 234 -9.21 -3.39 -17.12
C THR A 234 -9.41 -4.70 -16.34
N GLN A 235 -10.58 -4.89 -15.70
CA GLN A 235 -10.90 -6.13 -14.99
C GLN A 235 -10.98 -7.32 -15.94
N GLU A 236 -11.61 -7.16 -17.11
CA GLU A 236 -11.68 -8.21 -18.14
C GLU A 236 -10.31 -8.52 -18.74
N GLU A 237 -9.49 -7.51 -18.99
CA GLU A 237 -8.11 -7.74 -19.48
C GLU A 237 -7.26 -8.46 -18.43
N LEU A 238 -7.40 -8.14 -17.13
CA LEU A 238 -6.73 -8.86 -16.04
C LEU A 238 -7.10 -10.36 -16.05
N LYS A 239 -8.39 -10.69 -16.17
CA LYS A 239 -8.86 -12.09 -16.26
C LYS A 239 -8.30 -12.80 -17.49
N ARG A 240 -8.15 -12.07 -18.61
CA ARG A 240 -7.61 -12.63 -19.86
C ARG A 240 -6.12 -12.95 -19.76
N VAL A 241 -5.33 -12.09 -19.11
CA VAL A 241 -3.85 -12.23 -19.07
C VAL A 241 -3.34 -13.00 -17.85
N LEU A 242 -4.16 -13.15 -16.82
CA LEU A 242 -3.86 -13.87 -15.58
C LEU A 242 -4.92 -14.94 -15.32
N PRO A 243 -4.82 -16.14 -15.94
CA PRO A 243 -5.81 -17.20 -15.74
C PRO A 243 -6.04 -17.61 -14.28
N GLN A 244 -5.02 -17.40 -13.42
CA GLN A 244 -5.07 -17.70 -11.99
C GLN A 244 -5.65 -16.57 -11.13
N VAL A 245 -6.04 -15.43 -11.72
CA VAL A 245 -6.50 -14.26 -10.95
C VAL A 245 -7.81 -14.56 -10.22
N GLN A 246 -7.82 -14.23 -8.93
CA GLN A 246 -9.07 -14.09 -8.20
C GLN A 246 -9.44 -12.60 -8.15
N MET A 247 -10.73 -12.31 -8.27
CA MET A 247 -11.23 -10.95 -8.22
C MET A 247 -12.49 -10.88 -7.38
N VAL A 248 -12.46 -10.04 -6.35
CA VAL A 248 -13.59 -9.81 -5.44
C VAL A 248 -13.91 -8.33 -5.42
N THR A 249 -15.18 -7.99 -5.67
CA THR A 249 -15.68 -6.62 -5.50
C THR A 249 -16.50 -6.55 -4.22
N MET A 250 -16.12 -5.63 -3.32
CA MET A 250 -16.84 -5.37 -2.08
C MET A 250 -17.88 -4.26 -2.31
N PRO A 251 -19.20 -4.59 -2.30
CA PRO A 251 -20.24 -3.65 -2.69
C PRO A 251 -20.27 -2.39 -1.82
N GLY A 252 -20.45 -1.23 -2.45
CA GLY A 252 -20.60 0.06 -1.78
C GLY A 252 -19.33 0.66 -1.18
N LEU A 253 -18.20 -0.07 -1.18
CA LEU A 253 -16.93 0.44 -0.67
C LEU A 253 -16.19 1.29 -1.69
N GLY A 254 -15.35 2.21 -1.17
CA GLY A 254 -14.49 3.09 -1.96
C GLY A 254 -13.10 2.50 -2.20
N HIS A 255 -12.11 3.40 -2.21
CA HIS A 255 -10.73 3.07 -2.57
C HIS A 255 -9.91 2.35 -1.48
N TYR A 256 -10.44 2.23 -0.28
CA TYR A 256 -9.76 1.63 0.88
C TYR A 256 -10.63 0.55 1.54
N PRO A 257 -10.97 -0.55 0.83
CA PRO A 257 -11.81 -1.61 1.39
C PRO A 257 -11.32 -2.16 2.73
N SER A 258 -9.99 -2.28 2.90
CA SER A 258 -9.36 -2.75 4.13
C SER A 258 -9.56 -1.82 5.34
N GLU A 259 -9.70 -0.51 5.10
CA GLU A 259 -10.01 0.48 6.14
C GLU A 259 -11.52 0.61 6.35
N GLU A 260 -12.32 0.53 5.27
CA GLU A 260 -13.76 0.78 5.29
C GLU A 260 -14.55 -0.37 5.90
N ARG A 261 -14.11 -1.63 5.67
CA ARG A 261 -14.67 -2.86 6.26
C ARG A 261 -13.61 -3.90 6.56
N PRO A 262 -12.80 -3.69 7.60
CA PRO A 262 -11.64 -4.53 7.88
C PRO A 262 -11.98 -6.00 8.10
N GLU A 263 -13.06 -6.33 8.82
CA GLU A 263 -13.43 -7.72 9.11
C GLU A 263 -13.82 -8.51 7.86
N GLU A 264 -14.65 -7.91 6.98
CA GLU A 264 -15.03 -8.54 5.71
C GLU A 264 -13.81 -8.70 4.79
N PHE A 265 -12.94 -7.69 4.76
CA PHE A 265 -11.71 -7.71 3.97
C PHE A 265 -10.76 -8.82 4.44
N LEU A 266 -10.53 -8.93 5.75
CA LEU A 266 -9.70 -9.97 6.34
C LEU A 266 -10.21 -11.38 6.02
N ALA A 267 -11.53 -11.59 6.09
CA ALA A 267 -12.13 -12.89 5.75
C ALA A 267 -11.90 -13.29 4.27
N ILE A 268 -11.81 -12.31 3.35
CA ILE A 268 -11.45 -12.56 1.95
C ILE A 268 -9.97 -12.94 1.85
N VAL A 269 -9.10 -12.18 2.51
CA VAL A 269 -7.65 -12.41 2.50
C VAL A 269 -7.30 -13.77 3.10
N ASP A 270 -7.90 -14.14 4.23
CA ASP A 270 -7.66 -15.42 4.89
C ASP A 270 -8.00 -16.61 3.98
N ARG A 271 -9.15 -16.56 3.31
CA ARG A 271 -9.55 -17.60 2.34
C ARG A 271 -8.56 -17.70 1.18
N PHE A 272 -8.15 -16.57 0.62
CA PHE A 272 -7.17 -16.53 -0.46
C PHE A 272 -5.83 -17.13 -0.03
N LEU A 273 -5.31 -16.70 1.13
CA LEU A 273 -4.02 -17.19 1.64
C LEU A 273 -4.05 -18.67 1.99
N ALA A 274 -5.17 -19.19 2.52
CA ALA A 274 -5.34 -20.63 2.75
C ALA A 274 -5.28 -21.42 1.43
N GLN A 275 -5.95 -20.93 0.38
CA GLN A 275 -5.92 -21.56 -0.96
C GLN A 275 -4.52 -21.49 -1.59
N ALA A 276 -3.83 -20.35 -1.49
CA ALA A 276 -2.48 -20.18 -2.02
C ALA A 276 -1.46 -21.11 -1.34
N ARG A 277 -1.62 -21.37 -0.03
CA ARG A 277 -0.79 -22.35 0.70
C ARG A 277 -1.09 -23.79 0.27
N ALA A 278 -2.34 -24.13 0.03
CA ALA A 278 -2.75 -25.50 -0.36
C ALA A 278 -2.34 -25.86 -1.80
N ALA A 279 -2.02 -24.86 -2.64
CA ALA A 279 -1.60 -25.05 -4.04
C ALA A 279 -0.08 -25.24 -4.20
N LYS A 280 0.70 -25.11 -3.13
CA LYS A 280 2.15 -25.40 -3.07
C LYS A 280 2.41 -26.87 -2.80
#